data_146d4b1c51767ca864b149a02b2b59b7
#
_entry.id   146d4b1c51767ca864b149a02b2b59b7
#
_cell.length_a   1.000
_cell.length_b   1.000
_cell.length_c   1.000
_cell.angle_alpha   90.00
_cell.angle_beta   90.00
_cell.angle_gamma   90.00
#
_symmetry.space_group_name_H-M   'P 1'
#
loop_
_entity.id
_entity.type
_entity.pdbx_description
1 polymer ?
#
loop_
_entity_poly.entity_id
_entity_poly.type
_entity_poly.pdbx_seq_one_letter_code
_entity_poly.pdbx_strand_id
1 'polypeptide(L)'
;MCDRAMTRRAVLGSLGGLGVMGTSGMTGTAQTAATDPAARRAELYALLGQVPPRDRPASGEKLGEASRDGYILETWRLDLNGVEPVPAYVARPRQASGRRPGVIFDHSHGGGYAIGKREFIEGRSYLQPTPYAKELTDLGYVAICIDHWVFGERSHTSEADMFKAMLWRGQVLWGMMVYDSLRATDLFLQRDDVDPARIATLGMSMGSTMAWWLAALDERIKVTVDINCLTDFQALLDRKALSLHGVYYYVPALLTHFTAAQINALIAPRAHLGLAGLRDKLTPVEGLDRIDRELQQVYAAHGHPERWSLLRYDVEHQETAEGRKAIVAFLQRFL
;
A
#
# COMPACT_ATOMS: atom_id res chain seq x y z
N MET A 1 -51.13 26.23 25.51
CA MET A 1 -52.25 26.61 24.61
C MET A 1 -51.73 26.68 23.20
N CYS A 2 -51.91 25.75 22.42
CA CYS A 2 -52.68 25.52 21.24
C CYS A 2 -52.27 24.17 20.59
N ASP A 3 -53.15 23.22 20.78
CA ASP A 3 -53.24 21.93 20.14
C ASP A 3 -53.62 22.10 18.66
N ARG A 4 -53.03 21.40 17.75
CA ARG A 4 -53.65 21.04 16.46
C ARG A 4 -53.23 19.63 16.01
N ALA A 5 -54.10 18.70 16.34
CA ALA A 5 -54.19 17.39 15.69
C ALA A 5 -54.63 17.55 14.24
N MET A 6 -54.04 16.78 13.31
CA MET A 6 -54.59 16.55 11.97
C MET A 6 -54.72 15.05 11.68
N THR A 7 -55.92 14.73 11.39
CA THR A 7 -56.62 13.48 11.16
C THR A 7 -56.09 12.65 9.98
N ARG A 8 -56.13 11.33 10.18
CA ARG A 8 -56.04 10.26 9.15
C ARG A 8 -57.26 10.30 8.23
N ARG A 9 -57.02 10.12 6.92
CA ARG A 9 -58.04 9.64 5.97
C ARG A 9 -57.56 8.33 5.35
N ALA A 10 -58.32 7.28 5.61
CA ALA A 10 -58.30 6.01 4.91
C ALA A 10 -59.13 6.13 3.61
N VAL A 11 -58.67 5.51 2.55
CA VAL A 11 -59.46 5.22 1.35
C VAL A 11 -59.34 3.72 1.06
N LEU A 12 -60.46 3.04 1.21
CA LEU A 12 -60.69 1.65 0.78
C LEU A 12 -61.23 1.64 -0.65
N GLY A 13 -60.87 0.62 -1.41
CA GLY A 13 -61.57 0.21 -2.64
C GLY A 13 -60.58 -0.46 -3.60
N SER A 14 -60.74 -1.57 -4.20
CA SER A 14 -61.68 -2.69 -4.25
C SER A 14 -61.01 -3.85 -5.00
N LEU A 15 -61.42 -5.06 -4.66
CA LEU A 15 -60.99 -6.34 -5.24
C LEU A 15 -61.33 -6.48 -6.73
N GLY A 16 -60.48 -7.23 -7.46
CA GLY A 16 -60.89 -7.84 -8.72
C GLY A 16 -59.72 -8.49 -9.49
N GLY A 17 -59.73 -9.81 -9.63
CA GLY A 17 -59.19 -10.53 -10.80
C GLY A 17 -58.02 -11.47 -10.54
N LEU A 18 -58.31 -12.77 -10.30
CA LEU A 18 -57.36 -13.88 -10.44
C LEU A 18 -56.91 -14.02 -11.90
N GLY A 19 -55.59 -14.06 -12.09
CA GLY A 19 -54.95 -14.55 -13.30
C GLY A 19 -53.71 -15.37 -12.91
N VAL A 20 -53.86 -16.70 -12.94
CA VAL A 20 -52.71 -17.63 -12.79
C VAL A 20 -51.92 -17.62 -14.10
N MET A 21 -50.71 -17.11 -14.10
CA MET A 21 -49.75 -17.35 -15.16
C MET A 21 -48.44 -17.88 -14.56
N GLY A 22 -47.96 -18.95 -15.20
CA GLY A 22 -46.87 -19.79 -14.74
C GLY A 22 -45.55 -19.03 -14.53
N THR A 23 -44.94 -19.29 -13.41
CA THR A 23 -43.55 -18.86 -13.11
C THR A 23 -42.58 -19.77 -13.84
N SER A 24 -42.12 -19.34 -15.03
CA SER A 24 -40.85 -19.85 -15.58
C SER A 24 -39.72 -19.30 -14.71
N GLY A 25 -39.14 -20.17 -13.87
CA GLY A 25 -37.97 -19.85 -13.07
C GLY A 25 -36.80 -19.52 -13.97
N MET A 26 -36.54 -18.24 -14.17
CA MET A 26 -35.23 -17.78 -14.60
C MET A 26 -34.33 -17.74 -13.35
N THR A 27 -33.59 -18.82 -13.13
CA THR A 27 -32.39 -18.79 -12.31
C THR A 27 -31.36 -17.96 -13.06
N GLY A 28 -31.48 -16.64 -12.93
CA GLY A 28 -30.43 -15.72 -13.30
C GLY A 28 -29.26 -15.93 -12.34
N THR A 29 -28.29 -16.73 -12.74
CA THR A 29 -26.94 -16.62 -12.16
C THR A 29 -26.51 -15.20 -12.43
N ALA A 30 -26.48 -14.38 -11.39
CA ALA A 30 -25.80 -13.09 -11.43
C ALA A 30 -24.32 -13.38 -11.66
N GLN A 31 -23.92 -13.47 -12.91
CA GLN A 31 -22.56 -13.44 -13.35
C GLN A 31 -22.11 -12.01 -13.05
N THR A 32 -21.45 -11.83 -11.91
CA THR A 32 -20.75 -10.57 -11.61
C THR A 32 -19.82 -10.33 -12.79
N ALA A 33 -20.17 -9.38 -13.65
CA ALA A 33 -19.28 -8.95 -14.71
C ALA A 33 -17.94 -8.65 -14.05
N ALA A 34 -16.89 -9.36 -14.50
CA ALA A 34 -15.53 -9.12 -14.01
C ALA A 34 -15.24 -7.64 -14.25
N THR A 35 -15.24 -6.85 -13.20
CA THR A 35 -14.97 -5.41 -13.27
C THR A 35 -13.56 -5.26 -13.82
N ASP A 36 -13.39 -4.48 -14.89
CA ASP A 36 -12.10 -4.21 -15.52
C ASP A 36 -11.07 -3.76 -14.47
N PRO A 37 -9.93 -4.45 -14.30
CA PRO A 37 -8.91 -4.06 -13.33
C PRO A 37 -8.40 -2.62 -13.52
N ALA A 38 -8.35 -2.12 -14.76
CA ALA A 38 -7.93 -0.74 -15.03
C ALA A 38 -8.97 0.26 -14.50
N ALA A 39 -10.26 0.01 -14.67
CA ALA A 39 -11.34 0.82 -14.11
C ALA A 39 -11.30 0.80 -12.57
N ARG A 40 -11.03 -0.36 -11.96
CA ARG A 40 -10.89 -0.48 -10.50
C ARG A 40 -9.67 0.27 -9.96
N ARG A 41 -8.51 0.25 -10.69
CA ARG A 41 -7.34 1.08 -10.32
C ARG A 41 -7.65 2.57 -10.42
N ALA A 42 -8.35 2.99 -11.45
CA ALA A 42 -8.78 4.38 -11.61
C ALA A 42 -9.71 4.83 -10.46
N GLU A 43 -10.65 3.97 -10.06
CA GLU A 43 -11.51 4.20 -8.90
C GLU A 43 -10.71 4.30 -7.59
N LEU A 44 -9.78 3.37 -7.36
CA LEU A 44 -8.90 3.41 -6.19
C LEU A 44 -8.06 4.68 -6.16
N TYR A 45 -7.52 5.08 -7.33
CA TYR A 45 -6.74 6.32 -7.45
C TYR A 45 -7.60 7.56 -7.15
N ALA A 46 -8.86 7.59 -7.58
CA ALA A 46 -9.76 8.70 -7.32
C ALA A 46 -10.05 8.90 -5.81
N LEU A 47 -9.97 7.85 -4.99
CA LEU A 47 -10.11 7.95 -3.54
C LEU A 47 -8.93 8.64 -2.84
N LEU A 48 -7.80 8.86 -3.54
CA LEU A 48 -6.65 9.56 -2.97
C LEU A 48 -6.88 11.06 -2.73
N GLY A 49 -8.06 11.56 -3.10
CA GLY A 49 -8.43 12.98 -2.95
C GLY A 49 -7.80 13.87 -4.02
N GLN A 50 -7.74 15.16 -3.75
CA GLN A 50 -7.15 16.13 -4.67
C GLN A 50 -5.62 16.05 -4.61
N VAL A 51 -5.04 15.17 -5.43
CA VAL A 51 -3.58 15.08 -5.62
C VAL A 51 -3.13 15.95 -6.81
N PRO A 52 -1.85 16.35 -6.90
CA PRO A 52 -1.35 17.08 -8.06
C PRO A 52 -1.53 16.28 -9.37
N PRO A 53 -1.54 16.95 -10.53
CA PRO A 53 -1.69 16.28 -11.82
C PRO A 53 -0.62 15.19 -12.02
N ARG A 54 -1.03 14.02 -12.52
CA ARG A 54 -0.14 12.86 -12.69
C ARG A 54 0.92 13.08 -13.77
N ASP A 55 0.66 13.95 -14.72
CA ASP A 55 1.56 14.35 -15.81
C ASP A 55 2.48 15.53 -15.46
N ARG A 56 2.37 16.11 -14.23
CA ARG A 56 3.32 17.11 -13.76
C ARG A 56 4.75 16.56 -13.87
N PRO A 57 5.71 17.27 -14.46
CA PRO A 57 7.10 16.84 -14.50
C PRO A 57 7.63 16.58 -13.08
N ALA A 58 8.24 15.43 -12.86
CA ALA A 58 9.00 15.13 -11.66
C ALA A 58 10.48 15.32 -11.96
N SER A 59 11.23 15.83 -10.98
CA SER A 59 12.68 16.04 -11.10
C SER A 59 13.38 15.74 -9.79
N GLY A 60 14.71 15.64 -9.82
CA GLY A 60 15.51 15.42 -8.62
C GLY A 60 16.91 16.00 -8.75
N GLU A 61 17.41 16.51 -7.63
CA GLU A 61 18.77 16.99 -7.47
C GLU A 61 19.54 16.01 -6.56
N LYS A 62 20.65 15.48 -7.07
CA LYS A 62 21.58 14.70 -6.26
C LYS A 62 22.42 15.64 -5.40
N LEU A 63 22.24 15.58 -4.10
CA LEU A 63 22.93 16.44 -3.14
C LEU A 63 24.33 15.94 -2.80
N GLY A 64 24.55 14.63 -2.94
CA GLY A 64 25.83 14.02 -2.67
C GLY A 64 25.78 12.50 -2.68
N GLU A 65 26.94 11.89 -2.49
CA GLU A 65 27.07 10.45 -2.29
C GLU A 65 28.15 10.11 -1.26
N ALA A 66 27.98 8.98 -0.59
CA ALA A 66 28.92 8.46 0.39
C ALA A 66 29.17 6.97 0.16
N SER A 67 30.42 6.56 0.27
CA SER A 67 30.79 5.15 0.30
C SER A 67 30.42 4.55 1.64
N ARG A 68 29.65 3.46 1.62
CA ARG A 68 29.25 2.68 2.80
C ARG A 68 29.86 1.28 2.71
N ASP A 69 29.62 0.46 3.72
CA ASP A 69 30.07 -0.93 3.71
C ASP A 69 29.38 -1.72 2.58
N GLY A 70 30.11 -1.95 1.48
CA GLY A 70 29.68 -2.70 0.31
C GLY A 70 28.85 -1.93 -0.74
N TYR A 71 28.37 -0.72 -0.46
CA TYR A 71 27.51 0.04 -1.38
C TYR A 71 27.81 1.54 -1.42
N ILE A 72 27.21 2.23 -2.38
CA ILE A 72 27.17 3.69 -2.46
C ILE A 72 25.79 4.15 -2.04
N LEU A 73 25.75 5.11 -1.11
CA LEU A 73 24.52 5.81 -0.72
C LEU A 73 24.50 7.18 -1.36
N GLU A 74 23.49 7.45 -2.16
CA GLU A 74 23.22 8.77 -2.73
C GLU A 74 22.14 9.48 -1.92
N THR A 75 22.31 10.78 -1.67
CA THR A 75 21.31 11.66 -1.06
C THR A 75 20.69 12.52 -2.15
N TRP A 76 19.36 12.55 -2.20
CA TRP A 76 18.60 13.26 -3.22
C TRP A 76 17.55 14.18 -2.59
N ARG A 77 17.24 15.25 -3.29
CA ARG A 77 16.09 16.11 -3.07
C ARG A 77 15.22 16.08 -4.33
N LEU A 78 14.01 15.56 -4.20
CA LEU A 78 13.10 15.33 -5.32
C LEU A 78 11.98 16.40 -5.30
N ASP A 79 11.61 16.87 -6.49
CA ASP A 79 10.38 17.63 -6.72
C ASP A 79 9.34 16.69 -7.36
N LEU A 80 8.49 16.11 -6.52
CA LEU A 80 7.49 15.12 -6.93
C LEU A 80 6.09 15.74 -7.05
N ASN A 81 5.74 16.64 -6.15
CA ASN A 81 4.37 17.12 -5.96
C ASN A 81 4.19 18.64 -6.18
N GLY A 82 5.27 19.42 -6.27
CA GLY A 82 5.23 20.87 -6.40
C GLY A 82 4.77 21.63 -5.17
N VAL A 83 4.61 20.94 -4.03
CA VAL A 83 4.19 21.53 -2.75
C VAL A 83 5.38 21.67 -1.82
N GLU A 84 6.14 20.59 -1.64
CA GLU A 84 7.37 20.61 -0.85
C GLU A 84 8.39 19.59 -1.39
N PRO A 85 9.69 19.84 -1.18
CA PRO A 85 10.74 18.88 -1.55
C PRO A 85 10.57 17.53 -0.83
N VAL A 86 10.88 16.45 -1.54
CA VAL A 86 10.85 15.09 -1.00
C VAL A 86 12.29 14.58 -0.89
N PRO A 87 12.85 14.50 0.33
CA PRO A 87 14.17 13.92 0.56
C PRO A 87 14.17 12.43 0.29
N ALA A 88 15.24 11.92 -0.33
CA ALA A 88 15.37 10.52 -0.68
C ALA A 88 16.81 10.01 -0.48
N TYR A 89 16.92 8.70 -0.23
CA TYR A 89 18.15 7.93 -0.37
C TYR A 89 18.03 6.95 -1.53
N VAL A 90 19.12 6.82 -2.29
CA VAL A 90 19.29 5.74 -3.26
C VAL A 90 20.55 4.96 -2.87
N ALA A 91 20.39 3.67 -2.63
CA ALA A 91 21.50 2.76 -2.39
C ALA A 91 21.75 1.92 -3.64
N ARG A 92 23.02 1.81 -4.07
CA ARG A 92 23.42 1.00 -5.23
C ARG A 92 24.68 0.20 -4.94
N PRO A 93 24.85 -0.98 -5.52
CA PRO A 93 26.11 -1.73 -5.39
C PRO A 93 27.32 -0.88 -5.82
N ARG A 94 28.44 -1.01 -5.09
CA ARG A 94 29.66 -0.24 -5.39
C ARG A 94 30.22 -0.56 -6.77
N GLN A 95 30.16 -1.83 -7.15
CA GLN A 95 30.67 -2.33 -8.45
C GLN A 95 29.49 -2.93 -9.21
N ALA A 96 28.73 -2.09 -9.89
CA ALA A 96 27.64 -2.55 -10.75
C ALA A 96 27.91 -2.08 -12.17
N SER A 97 27.84 -3.01 -13.12
CA SER A 97 27.78 -2.72 -14.55
C SER A 97 26.38 -3.07 -15.08
N GLY A 98 25.82 -2.21 -15.91
CA GLY A 98 24.51 -2.41 -16.52
C GLY A 98 23.33 -2.21 -15.55
N ARG A 99 22.12 -2.44 -16.07
CA ARG A 99 20.87 -2.28 -15.35
C ARG A 99 20.63 -3.41 -14.36
N ARG A 100 20.15 -3.06 -13.17
CA ARG A 100 19.89 -3.95 -12.05
C ARG A 100 18.41 -3.92 -11.65
N PRO A 101 17.90 -4.98 -10.99
CA PRO A 101 16.59 -4.90 -10.39
C PRO A 101 16.50 -3.71 -9.45
N GLY A 102 15.34 -3.04 -9.42
CA GLY A 102 15.05 -1.90 -8.58
C GLY A 102 14.09 -2.25 -7.46
N VAL A 103 14.33 -1.73 -6.25
CA VAL A 103 13.42 -1.90 -5.11
C VAL A 103 13.04 -0.53 -4.54
N ILE A 104 11.74 -0.30 -4.40
CA ILE A 104 11.20 0.83 -3.65
C ILE A 104 11.00 0.32 -2.22
N PHE A 105 11.80 0.87 -1.30
CA PHE A 105 11.68 0.57 0.12
C PHE A 105 10.84 1.64 0.79
N ASP A 106 9.75 1.24 1.39
CA ASP A 106 8.82 2.12 2.10
C ASP A 106 9.06 1.99 3.61
N HIS A 107 9.46 3.10 4.27
CA HIS A 107 9.76 3.10 5.70
C HIS A 107 8.50 2.96 6.57
N SER A 108 8.68 2.46 7.78
CA SER A 108 7.61 2.32 8.75
C SER A 108 7.25 3.64 9.46
N HIS A 109 6.05 3.66 10.09
CA HIS A 109 5.66 4.70 11.02
C HIS A 109 6.41 4.58 12.37
N GLY A 110 6.20 3.45 13.05
CA GLY A 110 6.89 3.04 14.28
C GLY A 110 6.96 4.09 15.39
N GLY A 111 6.08 5.10 15.40
CA GLY A 111 6.09 6.21 16.36
C GLY A 111 7.30 7.16 16.23
N GLY A 112 8.19 6.93 15.28
CA GLY A 112 9.45 7.68 15.14
C GLY A 112 9.43 8.66 13.97
N TYR A 113 8.66 9.73 14.06
CA TYR A 113 8.48 10.70 12.96
C TYR A 113 9.80 11.29 12.43
N ALA A 114 10.81 11.50 13.27
CA ALA A 114 12.10 12.05 12.84
C ALA A 114 13.00 11.04 12.10
N ILE A 115 12.60 9.77 11.96
CA ILE A 115 13.44 8.73 11.35
C ILE A 115 13.26 8.69 9.82
N GLY A 116 12.03 8.53 9.34
CA GLY A 116 11.73 8.50 7.91
C GLY A 116 12.64 7.55 7.13
N LYS A 117 13.18 8.02 6.00
CA LYS A 117 14.11 7.27 5.13
C LYS A 117 15.37 6.76 5.81
N ARG A 118 15.75 7.29 7.01
CA ARG A 118 16.92 6.76 7.73
C ARG A 118 16.73 5.31 8.16
N GLU A 119 15.48 4.84 8.35
CA GLU A 119 15.21 3.43 8.59
C GLU A 119 15.87 2.52 7.55
N PHE A 120 15.89 2.95 6.29
CA PHE A 120 16.50 2.19 5.20
C PHE A 120 17.99 1.89 5.40
N ILE A 121 18.73 2.80 6.03
CA ILE A 121 20.19 2.69 6.24
C ILE A 121 20.60 2.38 7.69
N GLU A 122 19.71 2.62 8.65
CA GLU A 122 19.98 2.43 10.08
C GLU A 122 19.23 1.22 10.67
N GLY A 123 18.15 0.77 10.00
CA GLY A 123 17.23 -0.25 10.51
C GLY A 123 16.36 0.25 11.65
N ARG A 124 15.67 -0.66 12.30
CA ARG A 124 14.82 -0.44 13.48
C ARG A 124 14.91 -1.65 14.40
N SER A 125 14.56 -1.48 15.67
CA SER A 125 14.62 -2.57 16.68
C SER A 125 13.68 -3.75 16.37
N TYR A 126 12.65 -3.55 15.57
CA TYR A 126 11.71 -4.58 15.15
C TYR A 126 12.02 -5.14 13.74
N LEU A 127 13.11 -4.70 13.11
CA LEU A 127 13.66 -5.27 11.88
C LEU A 127 14.89 -6.11 12.21
N GLN A 128 15.30 -6.97 11.27
CA GLN A 128 16.54 -7.71 11.41
C GLN A 128 17.75 -6.75 11.41
N PRO A 129 18.88 -7.11 12.05
CA PRO A 129 20.01 -6.20 12.28
C PRO A 129 20.62 -5.61 11.02
N THR A 130 20.63 -6.35 9.88
CA THR A 130 21.12 -5.82 8.61
C THR A 130 20.10 -4.86 8.02
N PRO A 131 20.41 -3.55 7.87
CA PRO A 131 19.51 -2.59 7.23
C PRO A 131 19.22 -2.97 5.78
N TYR A 132 18.01 -2.63 5.28
CA TYR A 132 17.60 -3.02 3.93
C TYR A 132 18.43 -2.39 2.81
N ALA A 133 19.04 -1.22 3.03
CA ALA A 133 19.99 -0.65 2.07
C ALA A 133 21.16 -1.61 1.80
N LYS A 134 21.73 -2.18 2.86
CA LYS A 134 22.82 -3.16 2.77
C LYS A 134 22.33 -4.49 2.19
N GLU A 135 21.23 -5.04 2.72
CA GLU A 135 20.65 -6.32 2.28
C GLU A 135 20.37 -6.33 0.78
N LEU A 136 19.67 -5.31 0.28
CA LEU A 136 19.28 -5.22 -1.11
C LEU A 136 20.48 -4.98 -2.05
N THR A 137 21.46 -4.17 -1.63
CA THR A 137 22.65 -3.92 -2.42
C THR A 137 23.60 -5.12 -2.46
N ASP A 138 23.65 -5.93 -1.40
CA ASP A 138 24.37 -7.21 -1.39
C ASP A 138 23.77 -8.23 -2.36
N LEU A 139 22.44 -8.17 -2.58
CA LEU A 139 21.76 -8.94 -3.63
C LEU A 139 22.01 -8.38 -5.04
N GLY A 140 22.71 -7.27 -5.17
CA GLY A 140 23.00 -6.61 -6.44
C GLY A 140 21.89 -5.69 -6.95
N TYR A 141 20.93 -5.30 -6.10
CA TYR A 141 19.81 -4.44 -6.46
C TYR A 141 20.13 -2.97 -6.22
N VAL A 142 19.46 -2.08 -6.95
CA VAL A 142 19.39 -0.65 -6.65
C VAL A 142 18.13 -0.40 -5.86
N ALA A 143 18.18 0.39 -4.79
CA ALA A 143 16.99 0.64 -3.99
C ALA A 143 16.83 2.12 -3.63
N ILE A 144 15.59 2.60 -3.58
CA ILE A 144 15.23 3.97 -3.22
C ILE A 144 14.32 3.96 -1.99
N CYS A 145 14.50 4.94 -1.10
CA CYS A 145 13.60 5.25 -0.01
C CYS A 145 13.40 6.75 0.08
N ILE A 146 12.15 7.22 0.15
CA ILE A 146 11.79 8.62 0.33
C ILE A 146 11.35 8.89 1.76
N ASP A 147 11.41 10.16 2.21
CA ASP A 147 10.67 10.59 3.39
C ASP A 147 9.20 10.81 2.99
N HIS A 148 8.29 10.06 3.59
CA HIS A 148 6.86 10.33 3.46
C HIS A 148 6.47 11.64 4.19
N TRP A 149 5.29 12.17 3.87
CA TRP A 149 4.72 13.32 4.56
C TRP A 149 4.76 13.13 6.07
N VAL A 150 5.16 14.16 6.80
CA VAL A 150 5.33 14.24 8.26
C VAL A 150 6.44 13.37 8.85
N PHE A 151 7.29 12.75 8.03
CA PHE A 151 8.41 11.92 8.47
C PHE A 151 9.77 12.46 8.03
N GLY A 152 10.82 12.05 8.73
CA GLY A 152 12.20 12.40 8.40
C GLY A 152 12.42 13.91 8.37
N GLU A 153 12.98 14.41 7.28
CA GLU A 153 13.19 15.85 7.05
C GLU A 153 11.89 16.62 6.79
N ARG A 154 10.75 15.93 6.60
CA ARG A 154 9.41 16.51 6.43
C ARG A 154 8.58 16.51 7.72
N SER A 155 9.19 16.21 8.88
CA SER A 155 8.50 16.16 10.19
C SER A 155 8.35 17.52 10.87
N HIS A 156 8.17 18.59 10.09
CA HIS A 156 8.04 19.96 10.59
C HIS A 156 6.65 20.30 11.13
N THR A 157 5.67 19.44 10.92
CA THR A 157 4.32 19.57 11.49
C THR A 157 3.83 18.21 12.00
N SER A 158 2.86 18.22 12.91
CA SER A 158 2.31 16.97 13.43
C SER A 158 1.46 16.26 12.36
N GLU A 159 1.43 14.93 12.43
CA GLU A 159 0.58 14.12 11.56
C GLU A 159 -0.90 14.54 11.64
N ALA A 160 -1.39 14.79 12.86
CA ALA A 160 -2.77 15.19 13.09
C ALA A 160 -3.11 16.57 12.48
N ASP A 161 -2.18 17.53 12.55
CA ASP A 161 -2.39 18.86 11.96
C ASP A 161 -2.31 18.79 10.43
N MET A 162 -1.35 18.05 9.88
CA MET A 162 -1.25 17.84 8.44
C MET A 162 -2.50 17.15 7.88
N PHE A 163 -2.97 16.09 8.53
CA PHE A 163 -4.19 15.38 8.16
C PHE A 163 -5.41 16.32 8.11
N LYS A 164 -5.63 17.11 9.18
CA LYS A 164 -6.74 18.06 9.25
C LYS A 164 -6.63 19.17 8.18
N ALA A 165 -5.42 19.71 7.99
CA ALA A 165 -5.18 20.74 7.00
C ALA A 165 -5.44 20.24 5.57
N MET A 166 -5.05 18.99 5.27
CA MET A 166 -5.31 18.36 3.98
C MET A 166 -6.81 18.11 3.75
N LEU A 167 -7.55 17.63 4.76
CA LEU A 167 -9.00 17.46 4.63
C LEU A 167 -9.73 18.75 4.24
N TRP A 168 -9.35 19.88 4.81
CA TRP A 168 -9.95 21.19 4.44
C TRP A 168 -9.65 21.61 2.99
N ARG A 169 -8.62 21.02 2.38
CA ARG A 169 -8.22 21.29 0.98
C ARG A 169 -8.72 20.21 0.02
N GLY A 170 -9.56 19.27 0.49
CA GLY A 170 -10.01 18.13 -0.32
C GLY A 170 -8.91 17.10 -0.59
N GLN A 171 -7.79 17.17 0.12
CA GLN A 171 -6.67 16.25 0.03
C GLN A 171 -6.80 15.14 1.08
N VAL A 172 -6.18 14.01 0.82
CA VAL A 172 -6.05 12.90 1.77
C VAL A 172 -4.56 12.71 2.06
N LEU A 173 -4.18 12.67 3.34
CA LEU A 173 -2.76 12.54 3.71
C LEU A 173 -2.16 11.27 3.11
N TRP A 174 -2.86 10.12 3.24
CA TRP A 174 -2.46 8.88 2.57
C TRP A 174 -2.36 9.03 1.06
N GLY A 175 -3.30 9.75 0.45
CA GLY A 175 -3.30 10.02 -0.98
C GLY A 175 -2.07 10.79 -1.44
N MET A 176 -1.65 11.81 -0.68
CA MET A 176 -0.42 12.56 -0.98
C MET A 176 0.84 11.71 -0.77
N MET A 177 0.86 10.80 0.23
CA MET A 177 1.96 9.87 0.43
C MET A 177 2.07 8.85 -0.73
N VAL A 178 0.95 8.26 -1.14
CA VAL A 178 0.88 7.35 -2.30
C VAL A 178 1.27 8.07 -3.59
N TYR A 179 0.81 9.31 -3.79
CA TYR A 179 1.19 10.12 -4.95
C TYR A 179 2.70 10.32 -5.01
N ASP A 180 3.34 10.70 -3.89
CA ASP A 180 4.80 10.88 -3.85
C ASP A 180 5.53 9.57 -4.17
N SER A 181 5.08 8.42 -3.66
CA SER A 181 5.67 7.10 -3.99
C SER A 181 5.53 6.74 -5.46
N LEU A 182 4.36 7.02 -6.07
CA LEU A 182 4.16 6.83 -7.52
C LEU A 182 5.12 7.72 -8.34
N ARG A 183 5.30 8.98 -7.94
CA ARG A 183 6.19 9.91 -8.64
C ARG A 183 7.67 9.59 -8.42
N ALA A 184 8.03 9.14 -7.21
CA ALA A 184 9.38 8.62 -6.94
C ALA A 184 9.68 7.39 -7.81
N THR A 185 8.70 6.51 -8.00
CA THR A 185 8.80 5.38 -8.94
C THR A 185 9.07 5.86 -10.36
N ASP A 186 8.37 6.89 -10.84
CA ASP A 186 8.59 7.44 -12.18
C ASP A 186 10.03 7.91 -12.38
N LEU A 187 10.62 8.61 -11.41
CA LEU A 187 12.02 9.05 -11.47
C LEU A 187 13.00 7.87 -11.33
N PHE A 188 12.69 6.94 -10.45
CA PHE A 188 13.54 5.78 -10.21
C PHE A 188 13.69 4.90 -11.45
N LEU A 189 12.63 4.75 -12.23
CA LEU A 189 12.62 3.99 -13.49
C LEU A 189 13.42 4.67 -14.62
N GLN A 190 13.71 5.97 -14.51
CA GLN A 190 14.51 6.70 -15.50
C GLN A 190 16.02 6.57 -15.27
N ARG A 191 16.45 5.94 -14.18
CA ARG A 191 17.87 5.75 -13.87
C ARG A 191 18.50 4.76 -14.83
N ASP A 192 19.72 5.05 -15.27
CA ASP A 192 20.48 4.19 -16.19
C ASP A 192 20.92 2.87 -15.56
N ASP A 193 21.01 2.83 -14.21
CA ASP A 193 21.42 1.64 -13.45
C ASP A 193 20.25 0.77 -13.00
N VAL A 194 18.99 1.15 -13.29
CA VAL A 194 17.77 0.41 -12.92
C VAL A 194 17.15 -0.27 -14.15
N ASP A 195 16.76 -1.53 -14.00
CA ASP A 195 15.99 -2.27 -15.01
C ASP A 195 14.49 -2.05 -14.77
N PRO A 196 13.80 -1.30 -15.65
CA PRO A 196 12.39 -0.97 -15.46
C PRO A 196 11.45 -2.18 -15.58
N ALA A 197 11.94 -3.31 -16.09
CA ALA A 197 11.17 -4.56 -16.17
C ALA A 197 11.25 -5.38 -14.87
N ARG A 198 12.16 -5.05 -13.95
CA ARG A 198 12.42 -5.78 -12.71
C ARG A 198 12.34 -4.84 -11.50
N ILE A 199 11.11 -4.47 -11.09
CA ILE A 199 10.84 -3.54 -10.00
C ILE A 199 10.05 -4.24 -8.91
N ALA A 200 10.50 -4.09 -7.67
CA ALA A 200 9.79 -4.51 -6.49
C ALA A 200 9.48 -3.33 -5.57
N THR A 201 8.49 -3.53 -4.72
CA THR A 201 8.24 -2.69 -3.55
C THR A 201 8.29 -3.54 -2.29
N LEU A 202 8.82 -2.97 -1.21
CA LEU A 202 9.01 -3.66 0.06
C LEU A 202 8.90 -2.68 1.21
N GLY A 203 8.20 -3.05 2.27
CA GLY A 203 8.15 -2.23 3.48
C GLY A 203 7.59 -2.94 4.69
N MET A 204 7.80 -2.32 5.85
CA MET A 204 7.31 -2.79 7.15
C MET A 204 6.24 -1.85 7.68
N SER A 205 5.17 -2.37 8.31
CA SER A 205 4.16 -1.57 9.00
C SER A 205 3.48 -0.56 8.06
N MET A 206 3.58 0.75 8.26
CA MET A 206 3.12 1.75 7.30
C MET A 206 3.72 1.50 5.91
N GLY A 207 5.01 1.16 5.86
CA GLY A 207 5.68 0.80 4.60
C GLY A 207 5.12 -0.45 3.95
N SER A 208 4.65 -1.44 4.73
CA SER A 208 3.90 -2.59 4.21
C SER A 208 2.61 -2.14 3.52
N THR A 209 1.83 -1.28 4.19
CA THR A 209 0.61 -0.71 3.60
C THR A 209 0.93 0.06 2.32
N MET A 210 2.00 0.87 2.31
CA MET A 210 2.44 1.60 1.11
C MET A 210 2.83 0.63 -0.01
N ALA A 211 3.56 -0.44 0.30
CA ALA A 211 4.01 -1.40 -0.69
C ALA A 211 2.85 -2.01 -1.48
N TRP A 212 1.80 -2.52 -0.80
CA TRP A 212 0.67 -3.09 -1.54
C TRP A 212 -0.26 -2.03 -2.16
N TRP A 213 -0.41 -0.82 -1.60
CA TRP A 213 -1.10 0.27 -2.28
C TRP A 213 -0.39 0.69 -3.58
N LEU A 214 0.92 0.87 -3.51
CA LEU A 214 1.73 1.24 -4.66
C LEU A 214 1.64 0.18 -5.77
N ALA A 215 1.78 -1.10 -5.41
CA ALA A 215 1.67 -2.19 -6.36
C ALA A 215 0.25 -2.34 -6.95
N ALA A 216 -0.80 -2.09 -6.16
CA ALA A 216 -2.18 -2.10 -6.65
C ALA A 216 -2.42 -1.03 -7.73
N LEU A 217 -1.79 0.14 -7.59
CA LEU A 217 -1.95 1.29 -8.48
C LEU A 217 -0.95 1.32 -9.64
N ASP A 218 0.23 0.68 -9.51
CA ASP A 218 1.29 0.73 -10.51
C ASP A 218 1.67 -0.67 -11.01
N GLU A 219 1.27 -1.01 -12.24
CA GLU A 219 1.53 -2.32 -12.85
C GLU A 219 3.00 -2.56 -13.23
N ARG A 220 3.83 -1.51 -13.16
CA ARG A 220 5.28 -1.63 -13.36
C ARG A 220 5.96 -2.35 -12.20
N ILE A 221 5.37 -2.34 -11.01
CA ILE A 221 5.81 -3.13 -9.85
C ILE A 221 5.54 -4.61 -10.14
N LYS A 222 6.57 -5.44 -10.17
CA LYS A 222 6.47 -6.87 -10.50
C LYS A 222 6.43 -7.77 -9.28
N VAL A 223 7.05 -7.31 -8.18
CA VAL A 223 7.11 -8.06 -6.92
C VAL A 223 6.72 -7.13 -5.76
N THR A 224 5.86 -7.61 -4.89
CA THR A 224 5.41 -6.90 -3.69
C THR A 224 5.78 -7.72 -2.47
N VAL A 225 6.40 -7.08 -1.49
CA VAL A 225 6.67 -7.68 -0.17
C VAL A 225 6.12 -6.76 0.90
N ASP A 226 5.20 -7.27 1.69
CA ASP A 226 4.64 -6.54 2.83
C ASP A 226 4.95 -7.25 4.14
N ILE A 227 5.43 -6.49 5.13
CA ILE A 227 5.85 -7.01 6.43
C ILE A 227 4.96 -6.41 7.52
N ASN A 228 4.13 -7.24 8.15
CA ASN A 228 3.31 -6.87 9.31
C ASN A 228 2.47 -5.59 9.10
N CYS A 229 1.66 -5.53 8.08
CA CYS A 229 0.48 -4.64 7.99
C CYS A 229 -0.41 -4.95 6.76
N LEU A 230 -0.57 -6.21 6.43
CA LEU A 230 -1.65 -6.64 5.54
C LEU A 230 -2.97 -6.64 6.36
N THR A 231 -3.55 -5.48 6.53
CA THR A 231 -4.64 -5.28 7.49
C THR A 231 -6.00 -5.23 6.81
N ASP A 232 -6.93 -6.04 7.30
CA ASP A 232 -8.35 -5.91 6.94
C ASP A 232 -8.98 -4.75 7.73
N PHE A 233 -9.40 -3.72 7.01
CA PHE A 233 -9.95 -2.50 7.63
C PHE A 233 -11.26 -2.75 8.36
N GLN A 234 -12.09 -3.69 7.88
CA GLN A 234 -13.34 -4.05 8.56
C GLN A 234 -13.06 -4.76 9.90
N ALA A 235 -12.04 -5.61 9.95
CA ALA A 235 -11.64 -6.26 11.20
C ALA A 235 -11.16 -5.25 12.26
N LEU A 236 -10.49 -4.16 11.84
CA LEU A 236 -10.14 -3.08 12.77
C LEU A 236 -11.38 -2.35 13.33
N LEU A 237 -12.38 -2.11 12.49
CA LEU A 237 -13.67 -1.51 12.92
C LEU A 237 -14.37 -2.43 13.92
N ASP A 238 -14.52 -3.71 13.58
CA ASP A 238 -15.21 -4.71 14.40
C ASP A 238 -14.54 -4.84 15.79
N ARG A 239 -13.22 -4.76 15.84
CA ARG A 239 -12.44 -4.80 17.10
C ARG A 239 -12.31 -3.46 17.82
N LYS A 240 -12.81 -2.37 17.25
CA LYS A 240 -12.61 -1.00 17.78
C LYS A 240 -11.12 -0.65 17.93
N ALA A 241 -10.30 -1.12 17.00
CA ALA A 241 -8.85 -1.04 17.06
C ALA A 241 -8.24 0.09 16.21
N LEU A 242 -9.07 1.02 15.73
CA LEU A 242 -8.63 2.10 14.84
C LEU A 242 -7.55 3.00 15.45
N SER A 243 -7.62 3.23 16.78
CA SER A 243 -6.64 4.07 17.49
C SER A 243 -5.23 3.48 17.57
N LEU A 244 -5.03 2.23 17.15
CA LEU A 244 -3.72 1.59 17.06
C LEU A 244 -2.93 2.06 15.84
N HIS A 245 -3.60 2.60 14.82
CA HIS A 245 -2.97 3.14 13.61
C HIS A 245 -2.93 4.67 13.64
N GLY A 246 -1.93 5.25 12.99
CA GLY A 246 -1.82 6.69 12.81
C GLY A 246 -2.96 7.25 11.94
N VAL A 247 -3.25 8.55 12.08
CA VAL A 247 -4.33 9.19 11.31
C VAL A 247 -4.04 9.29 9.81
N TYR A 248 -2.77 9.13 9.38
CA TYR A 248 -2.38 9.09 7.97
C TYR A 248 -3.13 8.01 7.17
N TYR A 249 -3.50 6.93 7.85
CA TYR A 249 -4.00 5.68 7.30
C TYR A 249 -5.40 5.78 6.69
N TYR A 250 -6.14 6.84 7.02
CA TYR A 250 -7.57 6.93 6.74
C TYR A 250 -7.86 7.61 5.41
N VAL A 251 -8.51 6.87 4.51
CA VAL A 251 -9.01 7.34 3.23
C VAL A 251 -10.54 7.44 3.33
N PRO A 252 -11.13 8.64 3.12
CA PRO A 252 -12.58 8.82 3.20
C PRO A 252 -13.35 7.85 2.28
N ALA A 253 -14.42 7.29 2.78
CA ALA A 253 -15.30 6.36 2.06
C ALA A 253 -14.64 5.07 1.53
N LEU A 254 -13.39 4.75 1.89
CA LEU A 254 -12.67 3.59 1.34
C LEU A 254 -13.50 2.30 1.38
N LEU A 255 -14.10 1.98 2.52
CA LEU A 255 -14.86 0.74 2.72
C LEU A 255 -16.21 0.69 1.99
N THR A 256 -16.68 1.80 1.41
CA THR A 256 -17.86 1.79 0.52
C THR A 256 -17.49 1.39 -0.91
N HIS A 257 -16.20 1.34 -1.24
CA HIS A 257 -15.65 1.03 -2.56
C HIS A 257 -14.80 -0.22 -2.59
N PHE A 258 -13.95 -0.41 -1.55
CA PHE A 258 -12.95 -1.49 -1.51
C PHE A 258 -12.84 -2.12 -0.13
N THR A 259 -12.73 -3.45 -0.08
CA THR A 259 -12.09 -4.14 1.04
C THR A 259 -10.56 -4.15 0.85
N ALA A 260 -9.81 -4.44 1.91
CA ALA A 260 -8.37 -4.62 1.80
C ALA A 260 -8.00 -5.75 0.81
N ALA A 261 -8.76 -6.85 0.81
CA ALA A 261 -8.56 -7.94 -0.15
C ALA A 261 -8.77 -7.50 -1.60
N GLN A 262 -9.79 -6.67 -1.88
CA GLN A 262 -10.06 -6.15 -3.23
C GLN A 262 -8.95 -5.22 -3.73
N ILE A 263 -8.35 -4.42 -2.86
CA ILE A 263 -7.17 -3.61 -3.24
C ILE A 263 -5.99 -4.51 -3.59
N ASN A 264 -5.70 -5.49 -2.73
CA ASN A 264 -4.59 -6.42 -2.95
C ASN A 264 -4.81 -7.34 -4.16
N ALA A 265 -6.06 -7.65 -4.51
CA ALA A 265 -6.41 -8.40 -5.71
C ALA A 265 -5.97 -7.68 -7.01
N LEU A 266 -5.85 -6.34 -7.01
CA LEU A 266 -5.32 -5.60 -8.16
C LEU A 266 -3.83 -5.87 -8.43
N ILE A 267 -3.11 -6.48 -7.50
CA ILE A 267 -1.72 -6.87 -7.69
C ILE A 267 -1.62 -8.13 -8.57
N ALA A 268 -2.59 -9.04 -8.46
CA ALA A 268 -2.59 -10.28 -9.24
C ALA A 268 -2.55 -10.01 -10.76
N PRO A 269 -1.85 -10.87 -11.54
CA PRO A 269 -1.10 -12.07 -11.17
C PRO A 269 0.38 -11.84 -10.82
N ARG A 270 0.78 -10.62 -10.47
CA ARG A 270 2.16 -10.28 -10.08
C ARG A 270 2.49 -10.89 -8.71
N ALA A 271 3.79 -11.16 -8.46
CA ALA A 271 4.19 -11.87 -7.24
C ALA A 271 3.98 -11.00 -5.98
N HIS A 272 3.36 -11.59 -4.93
CA HIS A 272 3.06 -10.89 -3.69
C HIS A 272 3.31 -11.81 -2.49
N LEU A 273 4.18 -11.38 -1.58
CA LEU A 273 4.51 -12.05 -0.33
C LEU A 273 4.09 -11.17 0.84
N GLY A 274 3.16 -11.64 1.65
CA GLY A 274 2.82 -11.07 2.94
C GLY A 274 3.50 -11.83 4.09
N LEU A 275 3.98 -11.09 5.09
CA LEU A 275 4.46 -11.65 6.36
C LEU A 275 3.64 -11.07 7.50
N ALA A 276 3.20 -11.89 8.44
CA ALA A 276 2.35 -11.45 9.54
C ALA A 276 2.75 -12.08 10.88
N GLY A 277 2.70 -11.27 11.94
CA GLY A 277 2.79 -11.73 13.32
C GLY A 277 1.42 -12.16 13.84
N LEU A 278 1.29 -13.39 14.33
CA LEU A 278 0.02 -13.90 14.89
C LEU A 278 -0.39 -13.17 16.18
N ARG A 279 0.55 -12.53 16.87
CA ARG A 279 0.29 -11.73 18.08
C ARG A 279 0.29 -10.23 17.81
N ASP A 280 0.36 -9.82 16.54
CA ASP A 280 0.32 -8.42 16.14
C ASP A 280 -1.10 -7.85 16.30
N LYS A 281 -1.24 -6.89 17.19
CA LYS A 281 -2.53 -6.23 17.45
C LYS A 281 -2.97 -5.28 16.33
N LEU A 282 -2.04 -4.88 15.44
CA LEU A 282 -2.32 -4.01 14.31
C LEU A 282 -2.98 -4.76 13.15
N THR A 283 -2.84 -6.09 13.10
CA THR A 283 -3.36 -6.94 12.03
C THR A 283 -4.18 -8.09 12.61
N PRO A 284 -5.47 -7.90 12.89
CA PRO A 284 -6.33 -8.97 13.44
C PRO A 284 -6.30 -10.24 12.59
N VAL A 285 -6.09 -11.39 13.25
CA VAL A 285 -5.89 -12.69 12.57
C VAL A 285 -7.08 -13.06 11.68
N GLU A 286 -8.32 -12.82 12.12
CA GLU A 286 -9.53 -13.06 11.32
C GLU A 286 -9.58 -12.21 10.05
N GLY A 287 -8.98 -11.02 10.09
CA GLY A 287 -8.81 -10.17 8.91
C GLY A 287 -7.78 -10.76 7.94
N LEU A 288 -6.64 -11.21 8.47
CA LEU A 288 -5.62 -11.94 7.68
C LEU A 288 -6.21 -13.20 7.02
N ASP A 289 -7.04 -13.98 7.75
CA ASP A 289 -7.69 -15.18 7.22
C ASP A 289 -8.64 -14.86 6.07
N ARG A 290 -9.33 -13.71 6.14
CA ARG A 290 -10.25 -13.26 5.10
C ARG A 290 -9.49 -12.85 3.84
N ILE A 291 -8.48 -11.99 3.99
CA ILE A 291 -7.63 -11.55 2.88
C ILE A 291 -6.94 -12.74 2.20
N ASP A 292 -6.32 -13.62 2.99
CA ASP A 292 -5.57 -14.77 2.48
C ASP A 292 -6.48 -15.70 1.65
N ARG A 293 -7.67 -16.03 2.15
CA ARG A 293 -8.64 -16.88 1.44
C ARG A 293 -9.06 -16.25 0.11
N GLU A 294 -9.34 -14.96 0.10
CA GLU A 294 -9.75 -14.25 -1.11
C GLU A 294 -8.60 -14.19 -2.13
N LEU A 295 -7.37 -13.87 -1.69
CA LEU A 295 -6.23 -13.80 -2.59
C LEU A 295 -5.81 -15.16 -3.13
N GLN A 296 -5.90 -16.25 -2.34
CA GLN A 296 -5.68 -17.60 -2.85
C GLN A 296 -6.62 -17.91 -4.02
N GLN A 297 -7.90 -17.53 -3.92
CA GLN A 297 -8.88 -17.72 -5.00
C GLN A 297 -8.54 -16.85 -6.23
N VAL A 298 -8.17 -15.60 -6.02
CA VAL A 298 -7.80 -14.67 -7.09
C VAL A 298 -6.58 -15.18 -7.86
N TYR A 299 -5.51 -15.55 -7.17
CA TYR A 299 -4.29 -16.03 -7.80
C TYR A 299 -4.47 -17.39 -8.48
N ALA A 300 -5.29 -18.28 -7.91
CA ALA A 300 -5.68 -19.53 -8.56
C ALA A 300 -6.47 -19.29 -9.85
N ALA A 301 -7.43 -18.35 -9.83
CA ALA A 301 -8.20 -17.97 -11.03
C ALA A 301 -7.33 -17.38 -12.14
N HIS A 302 -6.22 -16.72 -11.79
CA HIS A 302 -5.23 -16.24 -12.75
C HIS A 302 -4.24 -17.34 -13.23
N GLY A 303 -4.31 -18.55 -12.69
CA GLY A 303 -3.40 -19.65 -13.02
C GLY A 303 -2.00 -19.56 -12.40
N HIS A 304 -1.83 -18.70 -11.39
CA HIS A 304 -0.56 -18.44 -10.72
C HIS A 304 -0.63 -18.52 -9.19
N PRO A 305 -1.17 -19.62 -8.60
CA PRO A 305 -1.31 -19.72 -7.16
C PRO A 305 0.02 -19.58 -6.40
N GLU A 306 1.14 -19.93 -7.04
CA GLU A 306 2.50 -19.86 -6.46
C GLU A 306 3.04 -18.43 -6.30
N ARG A 307 2.34 -17.43 -6.84
CA ARG A 307 2.75 -16.02 -6.76
C ARG A 307 2.14 -15.28 -5.57
N TRP A 308 1.24 -15.90 -4.85
CA TRP A 308 0.72 -15.40 -3.58
C TRP A 308 1.19 -16.27 -2.43
N SER A 309 1.67 -15.66 -1.36
CA SER A 309 1.98 -16.34 -0.10
C SER A 309 1.77 -15.39 1.08
N LEU A 310 1.15 -15.89 2.15
CA LEU A 310 1.10 -15.23 3.44
C LEU A 310 1.81 -16.13 4.48
N LEU A 311 2.98 -15.69 4.93
CA LEU A 311 3.75 -16.36 5.98
C LEU A 311 3.36 -15.77 7.34
N ARG A 312 3.11 -16.67 8.29
CA ARG A 312 2.63 -16.30 9.64
C ARG A 312 3.60 -16.81 10.69
N TYR A 313 4.00 -15.94 11.60
CA TYR A 313 4.95 -16.24 12.67
C TYR A 313 4.33 -15.95 14.04
N ASP A 314 4.67 -16.75 15.05
CA ASP A 314 4.21 -16.54 16.43
C ASP A 314 4.99 -15.41 17.12
N VAL A 315 4.86 -14.19 16.59
CA VAL A 315 5.51 -12.99 17.07
C VAL A 315 4.51 -11.81 17.11
N GLU A 316 4.91 -10.73 17.75
CA GLU A 316 4.23 -9.44 17.70
C GLU A 316 4.59 -8.68 16.41
N HIS A 317 4.54 -7.37 16.42
CA HIS A 317 4.82 -6.47 15.30
C HIS A 317 6.32 -6.37 15.00
N GLN A 318 6.91 -7.44 14.48
CA GLN A 318 8.34 -7.50 14.17
C GLN A 318 8.66 -8.47 13.04
N GLU A 319 9.76 -8.21 12.34
CA GLU A 319 10.32 -9.12 11.35
C GLU A 319 11.10 -10.24 12.03
N THR A 320 10.95 -11.48 11.54
CA THR A 320 11.74 -12.64 12.02
C THR A 320 12.92 -12.94 11.11
N ALA A 321 13.92 -13.65 11.60
CA ALA A 321 15.06 -14.09 10.79
C ALA A 321 14.63 -15.04 9.65
N GLU A 322 13.67 -15.90 9.90
CA GLU A 322 13.05 -16.77 8.90
C GLU A 322 12.29 -15.94 7.86
N GLY A 323 11.56 -14.90 8.30
CA GLY A 323 10.87 -13.96 7.43
C GLY A 323 11.85 -13.23 6.50
N ARG A 324 12.98 -12.72 7.02
CA ARG A 324 14.04 -12.09 6.19
C ARG A 324 14.58 -13.04 5.13
N LYS A 325 14.85 -14.29 5.48
CA LYS A 325 15.31 -15.32 4.52
C LYS A 325 14.25 -15.59 3.44
N ALA A 326 12.99 -15.68 3.83
CA ALA A 326 11.88 -15.87 2.89
C ALA A 326 11.74 -14.67 1.92
N ILE A 327 11.88 -13.44 2.40
CA ILE A 327 11.88 -12.22 1.58
C ILE A 327 13.00 -12.28 0.54
N VAL A 328 14.24 -12.56 0.96
CA VAL A 328 15.39 -12.65 0.05
C VAL A 328 15.14 -13.72 -1.02
N ALA A 329 14.70 -14.91 -0.63
CA ALA A 329 14.41 -15.99 -1.57
C ALA A 329 13.30 -15.63 -2.55
N PHE A 330 12.26 -14.92 -2.07
CA PHE A 330 11.14 -14.48 -2.91
C PHE A 330 11.56 -13.42 -3.92
N LEU A 331 12.33 -12.42 -3.50
CA LEU A 331 12.90 -11.42 -4.40
C LEU A 331 13.78 -12.08 -5.47
N GLN A 332 14.70 -12.99 -5.08
CA GLN A 332 15.57 -13.69 -6.05
C GLN A 332 14.80 -14.58 -7.02
N ARG A 333 13.63 -15.10 -6.64
CA ARG A 333 12.81 -15.95 -7.49
C ARG A 333 12.02 -15.17 -8.53
N PHE A 334 11.50 -14.00 -8.18
CA PHE A 334 10.49 -13.31 -8.98
C PHE A 334 10.95 -11.95 -9.56
N LEU A 335 12.10 -11.43 -9.10
CA LEU A 335 12.70 -10.18 -9.53
C LEU A 335 13.98 -10.40 -10.32
#